data_2eab464dbf5632b941bfa8847734cb9c
#
_entry.id   2eab464dbf5632b941bfa8847734cb9c
#
_cell.length_a   1.000
_cell.length_b   1.000
_cell.length_c   1.000
_cell.angle_alpha   90.00
_cell.angle_beta   90.00
_cell.angle_gamma   90.00
#
_symmetry.space_group_name_H-M   'P 1'
#
loop_
_entity.id
_entity.type
_entity.pdbx_description
1 polymer ?
#
loop_
_entity_poly.entity_id
_entity_poly.type
_entity_poly.pdbx_seq_one_letter_code
_entity_poly.pdbx_strand_id
1 'polypeptide(L)'
;PYISRDHTERMLKYMDANILINNNTVTVEKSELTPQIIEICGDISSASYFIVAGLIVPNSKIILKNVGLNPTRTGILEVAQNMGANIKILDKRLVSGEEVGDIKISYSNLKATTIEGEIIPKLIDELPVIAVLATQAEGKTIIKDAQDLRNKESDRIHAIVTELKKLGAEIEETTDGFVVRGKTQLLGDCEVETYHDHRLAMSLYVAGLICQKEICINGFEWVDISFPEFEKLFNKL
;
A
#
# COMPACT_ATOMS: atom_id res chain seq x y z
N PRO A 1 3.54 7.60 19.55
CA PRO A 1 2.26 6.89 19.69
C PRO A 1 1.20 7.57 18.84
N TYR A 2 0.98 6.99 17.66
CA TYR A 2 0.01 7.46 16.69
C TYR A 2 -1.19 6.50 16.66
N ILE A 3 -2.37 7.01 16.27
CA ILE A 3 -3.57 6.18 16.08
C ILE A 3 -3.32 5.29 14.86
N SER A 4 -3.56 4.00 15.02
CA SER A 4 -3.43 3.00 13.97
C SER A 4 -4.53 1.95 14.09
N ARG A 5 -5.00 1.43 12.95
CA ARG A 5 -5.85 0.22 12.79
C ARG A 5 -6.95 0.05 13.83
N ASP A 6 -7.99 0.87 13.77
CA ASP A 6 -9.13 0.86 14.69
C ASP A 6 -10.30 -0.07 14.27
N HIS A 7 -10.02 -1.08 13.45
CA HIS A 7 -11.05 -2.02 12.95
C HIS A 7 -11.75 -2.79 14.07
N THR A 8 -11.00 -3.19 15.11
CA THR A 8 -11.56 -3.92 16.25
C THR A 8 -12.56 -3.06 17.01
N GLU A 9 -12.21 -1.81 17.27
CA GLU A 9 -13.07 -0.85 17.96
C GLU A 9 -14.34 -0.56 17.15
N ARG A 10 -14.23 -0.40 15.84
CA ARG A 10 -15.37 -0.18 14.95
C ARG A 10 -16.30 -1.39 14.91
N MET A 11 -15.73 -2.59 14.78
CA MET A 11 -16.51 -3.83 14.76
C MET A 11 -17.23 -4.07 16.10
N LEU A 12 -16.54 -3.91 17.21
CA LEU A 12 -17.14 -4.04 18.55
C LEU A 12 -18.27 -3.03 18.74
N LYS A 13 -18.07 -1.78 18.33
CA LYS A 13 -19.10 -0.75 18.39
C LYS A 13 -20.31 -1.08 17.51
N TYR A 14 -20.09 -1.67 16.32
CA TYR A 14 -21.15 -2.12 15.43
C TYR A 14 -21.96 -3.28 16.03
N MET A 15 -21.36 -4.07 16.92
CA MET A 15 -21.99 -5.15 17.67
C MET A 15 -22.53 -4.71 19.04
N ASP A 16 -22.71 -3.40 19.26
CA ASP A 16 -23.25 -2.78 20.50
C ASP A 16 -22.36 -3.00 21.75
N ALA A 17 -21.06 -3.23 21.58
CA ALA A 17 -20.14 -3.25 22.71
C ALA A 17 -20.07 -1.90 23.41
N ASN A 18 -19.99 -1.93 24.75
CA ASN A 18 -19.76 -0.72 25.55
C ASN A 18 -18.28 -0.33 25.48
N ILE A 19 -17.93 0.44 24.44
CA ILE A 19 -16.57 0.88 24.12
C ILE A 19 -16.50 2.39 24.00
N LEU A 20 -15.58 3.01 24.71
CA LEU A 20 -15.27 4.43 24.64
C LEU A 20 -13.87 4.61 24.08
N ILE A 21 -13.75 5.49 23.09
CA ILE A 21 -12.48 5.84 22.47
C ILE A 21 -12.21 7.31 22.77
N ASN A 22 -11.10 7.58 23.45
CA ASN A 22 -10.65 8.93 23.76
C ASN A 22 -9.17 9.06 23.38
N ASN A 23 -8.89 9.69 22.25
CA ASN A 23 -7.55 9.77 21.65
C ASN A 23 -6.92 8.36 21.54
N ASN A 24 -5.80 8.13 22.22
CA ASN A 24 -5.06 6.86 22.21
C ASN A 24 -5.50 5.89 23.31
N THR A 25 -6.58 6.18 24.01
CA THR A 25 -7.12 5.33 25.08
C THR A 25 -8.42 4.69 24.64
N VAL A 26 -8.48 3.38 24.74
CA VAL A 26 -9.69 2.59 24.52
C VAL A 26 -10.14 1.99 25.85
N THR A 27 -11.36 2.31 26.27
CA THR A 27 -11.97 1.76 27.47
C THR A 27 -13.10 0.82 27.05
N VAL A 28 -13.05 -0.41 27.55
CA VAL A 28 -14.06 -1.44 27.27
C VAL A 28 -14.69 -1.89 28.58
N GLU A 29 -16.01 -1.89 28.63
CA GLU A 29 -16.76 -2.46 29.73
C GLU A 29 -17.39 -3.79 29.30
N LYS A 30 -17.62 -4.68 30.28
CA LYS A 30 -18.31 -5.94 30.00
C LYS A 30 -19.69 -5.66 29.43
N SER A 31 -19.96 -6.18 28.23
CA SER A 31 -21.23 -6.05 27.53
C SER A 31 -21.60 -7.34 26.81
N GLU A 32 -22.86 -7.53 26.56
CA GLU A 32 -23.35 -8.57 25.66
C GLU A 32 -23.30 -8.02 24.24
N LEU A 33 -22.67 -8.77 23.33
CA LEU A 33 -22.59 -8.37 21.92
C LEU A 33 -23.85 -8.78 21.18
N THR A 34 -24.40 -7.86 20.40
CA THR A 34 -25.52 -8.14 19.48
C THR A 34 -24.96 -8.79 18.21
N PRO A 35 -25.38 -10.01 17.84
CA PRO A 35 -24.98 -10.63 16.60
C PRO A 35 -25.37 -9.78 15.39
N GLN A 36 -24.42 -9.52 14.50
CA GLN A 36 -24.60 -8.71 13.29
C GLN A 36 -24.15 -9.46 12.04
N ILE A 37 -24.76 -9.15 10.90
CA ILE A 37 -24.23 -9.55 9.60
C ILE A 37 -23.09 -8.60 9.25
N ILE A 38 -21.89 -9.15 9.04
CA ILE A 38 -20.71 -8.37 8.69
C ILE A 38 -20.38 -8.62 7.23
N GLU A 39 -20.46 -7.58 6.43
CA GLU A 39 -19.98 -7.57 5.05
C GLU A 39 -18.51 -7.14 5.05
N ILE A 40 -17.62 -7.97 4.52
CA ILE A 40 -16.18 -7.71 4.44
C ILE A 40 -15.90 -6.94 3.15
N CYS A 41 -15.30 -5.76 3.28
CA CYS A 41 -14.83 -4.96 2.13
C CYS A 41 -13.47 -5.43 1.62
N GLY A 42 -13.07 -4.97 0.42
CA GLY A 42 -11.72 -5.17 -0.11
C GLY A 42 -10.67 -4.47 0.74
N ASP A 43 -9.53 -5.15 0.94
CA ASP A 43 -8.40 -4.60 1.71
C ASP A 43 -7.63 -3.54 0.91
N ILE A 44 -7.42 -2.38 1.51
CA ILE A 44 -6.68 -1.27 0.90
C ILE A 44 -5.21 -1.65 0.64
N SER A 45 -4.60 -2.51 1.45
CA SER A 45 -3.24 -2.99 1.22
C SER A 45 -3.16 -3.84 -0.05
N SER A 46 -4.14 -4.73 -0.27
CA SER A 46 -4.25 -5.50 -1.52
C SER A 46 -4.55 -4.58 -2.71
N ALA A 47 -5.41 -3.58 -2.52
CA ALA A 47 -5.74 -2.59 -3.54
C ALA A 47 -4.54 -1.71 -3.94
N SER A 48 -3.57 -1.50 -3.04
CA SER A 48 -2.43 -0.60 -3.22
C SER A 48 -1.59 -0.91 -4.46
N TYR A 49 -1.41 -2.17 -4.78
CA TYR A 49 -0.65 -2.61 -5.97
C TYR A 49 -1.36 -2.20 -7.26
N PHE A 50 -2.67 -2.36 -7.32
CA PHE A 50 -3.50 -1.92 -8.47
C PHE A 50 -3.59 -0.39 -8.54
N ILE A 51 -3.61 0.30 -7.38
CA ILE A 51 -3.56 1.77 -7.33
C ILE A 51 -2.25 2.24 -7.95
N VAL A 52 -1.12 1.71 -7.49
CA VAL A 52 0.19 2.11 -8.01
C VAL A 52 0.31 1.76 -9.49
N ALA A 53 -0.02 0.54 -9.91
CA ALA A 53 -0.02 0.17 -11.32
C ALA A 53 -0.87 1.12 -12.18
N GLY A 54 -2.10 1.44 -11.73
CA GLY A 54 -2.98 2.38 -12.42
C GLY A 54 -2.45 3.82 -12.49
N LEU A 55 -1.54 4.21 -11.60
CA LEU A 55 -0.92 5.53 -11.61
C LEU A 55 0.31 5.61 -12.51
N ILE A 56 1.10 4.51 -12.63
CA ILE A 56 2.40 4.53 -13.30
C ILE A 56 2.40 3.89 -14.70
N VAL A 57 1.47 2.96 -14.98
CA VAL A 57 1.37 2.35 -16.32
C VAL A 57 0.69 3.33 -17.28
N PRO A 58 1.33 3.71 -18.40
CA PRO A 58 0.77 4.69 -19.34
C PRO A 58 -0.60 4.29 -19.87
N ASN A 59 -1.49 5.28 -19.99
CA ASN A 59 -2.87 5.15 -20.50
C ASN A 59 -3.81 4.28 -19.64
N SER A 60 -3.40 3.82 -18.48
CA SER A 60 -4.24 3.01 -17.60
C SER A 60 -5.43 3.78 -17.03
N LYS A 61 -6.55 3.07 -16.86
CA LYS A 61 -7.74 3.52 -16.11
C LYS A 61 -8.32 2.32 -15.39
N ILE A 62 -8.34 2.36 -14.08
CA ILE A 62 -8.81 1.25 -13.22
C ILE A 62 -9.91 1.76 -12.29
N ILE A 63 -10.89 0.92 -12.02
CA ILE A 63 -11.87 1.14 -10.95
C ILE A 63 -11.82 -0.08 -10.03
N LEU A 64 -11.35 0.13 -8.81
CA LEU A 64 -11.38 -0.86 -7.75
C LEU A 64 -12.70 -0.71 -6.99
N LYS A 65 -13.46 -1.80 -6.89
CA LYS A 65 -14.77 -1.83 -6.29
C LYS A 65 -14.73 -2.23 -4.82
N ASN A 66 -15.60 -1.61 -4.02
CA ASN A 66 -15.87 -2.02 -2.64
C ASN A 66 -14.61 -2.10 -1.75
N VAL A 67 -13.73 -1.09 -1.84
CA VAL A 67 -12.49 -1.02 -1.07
C VAL A 67 -12.73 -0.33 0.27
N GLY A 68 -12.16 -0.87 1.35
CA GLY A 68 -12.17 -0.25 2.67
C GLY A 68 -11.43 1.09 2.68
N LEU A 69 -12.08 2.11 3.20
CA LEU A 69 -11.58 3.49 3.26
C LEU A 69 -11.36 3.94 4.71
N ASN A 70 -11.04 3.03 5.60
CA ASN A 70 -10.72 3.37 6.98
C ASN A 70 -9.59 4.41 7.03
N PRO A 71 -9.79 5.59 7.66
CA PRO A 71 -8.79 6.67 7.71
C PRO A 71 -7.46 6.26 8.36
N THR A 72 -7.47 5.22 9.19
CA THR A 72 -6.23 4.69 9.80
C THR A 72 -5.42 3.79 8.86
N ARG A 73 -5.93 3.52 7.65
CA ARG A 73 -5.34 2.62 6.65
C ARG A 73 -5.11 3.27 5.29
N THR A 74 -5.70 4.43 5.03
CA THR A 74 -5.70 5.06 3.70
C THR A 74 -4.53 6.01 3.44
N GLY A 75 -3.44 5.88 4.18
CA GLY A 75 -2.25 6.73 3.99
C GLY A 75 -1.71 6.71 2.56
N ILE A 76 -1.80 5.59 1.85
CA ILE A 76 -1.39 5.51 0.45
C ILE A 76 -2.20 6.45 -0.45
N LEU A 77 -3.50 6.62 -0.21
CA LEU A 77 -4.33 7.55 -1.00
C LEU A 77 -3.91 9.00 -0.74
N GLU A 78 -3.64 9.34 0.52
CA GLU A 78 -3.16 10.66 0.91
C GLU A 78 -1.80 10.97 0.27
N VAL A 79 -0.84 10.04 0.35
CA VAL A 79 0.47 10.19 -0.28
C VAL A 79 0.35 10.33 -1.79
N ALA A 80 -0.42 9.46 -2.45
CA ALA A 80 -0.60 9.53 -3.89
C ALA A 80 -1.23 10.87 -4.33
N GLN A 81 -2.22 11.38 -3.59
CA GLN A 81 -2.82 12.69 -3.85
C GLN A 81 -1.81 13.83 -3.70
N ASN A 82 -0.98 13.80 -2.66
CA ASN A 82 0.10 14.77 -2.44
C ASN A 82 1.14 14.73 -3.57
N MET A 83 1.34 13.56 -4.18
CA MET A 83 2.17 13.39 -5.37
C MET A 83 1.49 13.83 -6.68
N GLY A 84 0.23 14.28 -6.64
CA GLY A 84 -0.50 14.74 -7.82
C GLY A 84 -1.25 13.63 -8.58
N ALA A 85 -1.51 12.50 -7.92
CA ALA A 85 -2.23 11.38 -8.53
C ALA A 85 -3.68 11.71 -8.91
N ASN A 86 -4.12 11.20 -10.06
CA ASN A 86 -5.51 11.28 -10.50
C ASN A 86 -6.33 10.13 -9.90
N ILE A 87 -6.72 10.31 -8.66
CA ILE A 87 -7.54 9.37 -7.88
C ILE A 87 -8.86 10.04 -7.51
N LYS A 88 -9.97 9.30 -7.66
CA LYS A 88 -11.31 9.74 -7.22
C LYS A 88 -11.98 8.63 -6.45
N ILE A 89 -12.51 8.95 -5.26
CA ILE A 89 -13.39 8.07 -4.52
C ILE A 89 -14.82 8.26 -5.03
N LEU A 90 -15.45 7.15 -5.37
CA LEU A 90 -16.81 7.07 -5.83
C LEU A 90 -17.62 6.22 -4.85
N ASP A 91 -18.94 6.46 -4.80
CA ASP A 91 -19.89 5.64 -4.04
C ASP A 91 -19.43 5.35 -2.59
N LYS A 92 -18.99 6.42 -1.89
CA LYS A 92 -18.59 6.32 -0.49
C LYS A 92 -19.79 6.05 0.39
N ARG A 93 -19.71 4.97 1.21
CA ARG A 93 -20.79 4.51 2.07
C ARG A 93 -20.26 3.87 3.34
N LEU A 94 -21.12 3.65 4.33
CA LEU A 94 -20.82 2.92 5.55
C LEU A 94 -21.34 1.49 5.43
N VAL A 95 -20.47 0.51 5.68
CA VAL A 95 -20.78 -0.93 5.64
C VAL A 95 -20.24 -1.59 6.88
N SER A 96 -21.10 -2.20 7.69
CA SER A 96 -20.71 -2.91 8.93
C SER A 96 -19.78 -2.09 9.85
N GLY A 97 -20.03 -0.78 9.95
CA GLY A 97 -19.23 0.14 10.79
C GLY A 97 -17.95 0.68 10.14
N GLU A 98 -17.64 0.26 8.90
CA GLU A 98 -16.46 0.72 8.14
C GLU A 98 -16.85 1.59 6.95
N GLU A 99 -16.03 2.61 6.68
CA GLU A 99 -16.14 3.37 5.42
C GLU A 99 -15.66 2.53 4.25
N VAL A 100 -16.44 2.49 3.18
CA VAL A 100 -16.17 1.73 1.96
C VAL A 100 -16.47 2.59 0.75
N GLY A 101 -15.77 2.38 -0.35
CA GLY A 101 -16.05 3.08 -1.60
C GLY A 101 -15.35 2.43 -2.79
N ASP A 102 -15.62 2.97 -3.97
CA ASP A 102 -14.95 2.60 -5.20
C ASP A 102 -13.82 3.58 -5.47
N ILE A 103 -12.66 3.09 -5.88
CA ILE A 103 -11.49 3.92 -6.17
C ILE A 103 -11.26 3.93 -7.68
N LYS A 104 -11.43 5.10 -8.30
CA LYS A 104 -11.09 5.33 -9.71
C LYS A 104 -9.71 5.91 -9.80
N ILE A 105 -8.83 5.25 -10.57
CA ILE A 105 -7.43 5.60 -10.76
C ILE A 105 -7.17 5.81 -12.26
N SER A 106 -6.31 6.76 -12.59
CA SER A 106 -5.81 6.94 -13.96
C SER A 106 -4.34 7.32 -13.94
N TYR A 107 -3.62 6.97 -15.00
CA TYR A 107 -2.22 7.37 -15.20
C TYR A 107 -1.99 8.83 -14.82
N SER A 108 -0.87 9.11 -14.16
CA SER A 108 -0.59 10.43 -13.57
C SER A 108 0.87 10.82 -13.74
N ASN A 109 1.11 12.12 -13.98
CA ASN A 109 2.45 12.70 -13.87
C ASN A 109 2.70 13.06 -12.41
N LEU A 110 3.46 12.21 -11.73
CA LEU A 110 3.68 12.29 -10.30
C LEU A 110 4.86 13.21 -9.96
N LYS A 111 4.75 13.87 -8.81
CA LYS A 111 5.82 14.67 -8.20
C LYS A 111 6.26 14.03 -6.90
N ALA A 112 7.54 14.17 -6.62
CA ALA A 112 8.13 13.67 -5.38
C ALA A 112 7.57 14.37 -4.13
N THR A 113 7.60 13.68 -3.00
CA THR A 113 7.13 14.19 -1.70
C THR A 113 7.97 13.63 -0.55
N THR A 114 7.80 14.18 0.64
CA THR A 114 8.32 13.59 1.88
C THR A 114 7.20 12.86 2.62
N ILE A 115 7.49 11.65 3.10
CA ILE A 115 6.57 10.76 3.82
C ILE A 115 7.21 10.47 5.18
N GLU A 116 6.67 11.06 6.24
CA GLU A 116 7.22 10.96 7.60
C GLU A 116 6.15 11.18 8.68
N GLY A 117 6.41 10.79 9.92
CA GLY A 117 5.57 11.07 11.07
C GLY A 117 4.26 10.29 11.10
N GLU A 118 3.15 10.98 11.38
CA GLU A 118 1.84 10.38 11.65
C GLU A 118 1.22 9.59 10.51
N ILE A 119 1.69 9.78 9.28
CA ILE A 119 1.19 9.05 8.13
C ILE A 119 1.76 7.64 8.05
N ILE A 120 2.97 7.41 8.58
CA ILE A 120 3.68 6.13 8.48
C ILE A 120 2.85 4.94 8.99
N PRO A 121 2.24 4.97 10.17
CA PRO A 121 1.38 3.87 10.64
C PRO A 121 0.18 3.57 9.75
N LYS A 122 -0.30 4.56 8.97
CA LYS A 122 -1.45 4.41 8.07
C LYS A 122 -1.12 3.73 6.74
N LEU A 123 0.18 3.53 6.45
CA LEU A 123 0.65 3.01 5.16
C LEU A 123 1.96 2.20 5.28
N ILE A 124 2.33 1.79 6.48
CA ILE A 124 3.62 1.11 6.73
C ILE A 124 3.81 -0.12 5.82
N ASP A 125 2.76 -0.87 5.58
CA ASP A 125 2.79 -2.08 4.77
C ASP A 125 2.78 -1.79 3.26
N GLU A 126 2.43 -0.58 2.84
CA GLU A 126 2.41 -0.11 1.46
C GLU A 126 3.74 0.55 1.04
N LEU A 127 4.68 0.81 1.97
CA LEU A 127 5.93 1.48 1.65
C LEU A 127 6.78 0.78 0.58
N PRO A 128 6.82 -0.56 0.47
CA PRO A 128 7.51 -1.21 -0.65
C PRO A 128 6.93 -0.83 -2.03
N VAL A 129 5.62 -0.85 -2.20
CA VAL A 129 5.01 -0.46 -3.48
C VAL A 129 5.04 1.06 -3.69
N ILE A 130 5.07 1.86 -2.62
CA ILE A 130 5.32 3.31 -2.70
C ILE A 130 6.74 3.60 -3.17
N ALA A 131 7.73 2.77 -2.84
CA ALA A 131 9.08 2.90 -3.41
C ALA A 131 9.04 2.77 -4.94
N VAL A 132 8.25 1.82 -5.47
CA VAL A 132 8.02 1.68 -6.92
C VAL A 132 7.33 2.93 -7.49
N LEU A 133 6.26 3.42 -6.84
CA LEU A 133 5.58 4.67 -7.23
C LEU A 133 6.57 5.84 -7.31
N ALA A 134 7.45 5.96 -6.32
CA ALA A 134 8.43 7.05 -6.21
C ALA A 134 9.47 7.02 -7.33
N THR A 135 9.80 5.85 -7.91
CA THR A 135 10.68 5.78 -9.08
C THR A 135 10.11 6.52 -10.30
N GLN A 136 8.78 6.67 -10.36
CA GLN A 136 8.07 7.33 -11.46
C GLN A 136 7.66 8.78 -11.15
N ALA A 137 7.99 9.30 -9.97
CA ALA A 137 7.72 10.67 -9.57
C ALA A 137 8.90 11.59 -9.90
N GLU A 138 8.62 12.77 -10.45
CA GLU A 138 9.65 13.76 -10.72
C GLU A 138 10.20 14.36 -9.42
N GLY A 139 11.51 14.27 -9.21
CA GLY A 139 12.20 14.84 -8.05
C GLY A 139 12.69 13.81 -7.04
N LYS A 140 12.82 14.21 -5.77
CA LYS A 140 13.39 13.41 -4.70
C LYS A 140 12.31 13.07 -3.66
N THR A 141 11.86 11.82 -3.64
CA THR A 141 10.95 11.30 -2.59
C THR A 141 11.76 10.79 -1.41
N ILE A 142 11.36 11.17 -0.20
CA ILE A 142 12.05 10.82 1.04
C ILE A 142 11.07 10.11 1.97
N ILE A 143 11.43 8.92 2.43
CA ILE A 143 10.68 8.17 3.44
C ILE A 143 11.51 8.11 4.71
N LYS A 144 10.89 8.45 5.86
CA LYS A 144 11.49 8.41 7.20
C LYS A 144 10.53 7.79 8.22
N ASP A 145 10.99 7.62 9.45
CA ASP A 145 10.22 7.11 10.59
C ASP A 145 9.61 5.71 10.34
N ALA A 146 10.17 4.94 9.39
CA ALA A 146 9.66 3.65 8.95
C ALA A 146 10.54 2.46 9.42
N GLN A 147 11.32 2.62 10.50
CA GLN A 147 12.23 1.58 11.00
C GLN A 147 11.54 0.26 11.32
N ASP A 148 10.23 0.26 11.62
CA ASP A 148 9.48 -0.97 11.87
C ASP A 148 9.44 -1.91 10.66
N LEU A 149 9.68 -1.42 9.45
CA LEU A 149 9.83 -2.25 8.24
C LEU A 149 11.01 -3.21 8.30
N ARG A 150 12.03 -2.91 9.11
CA ARG A 150 13.19 -3.79 9.25
C ARG A 150 12.88 -5.06 10.05
N ASN A 151 11.78 -5.05 10.81
CA ASN A 151 11.36 -6.14 11.69
C ASN A 151 10.06 -6.80 11.20
N LYS A 152 9.78 -6.74 9.88
CA LYS A 152 8.67 -7.44 9.26
C LYS A 152 9.08 -8.86 8.84
N GLU A 153 8.40 -9.46 7.87
CA GLU A 153 8.71 -10.78 7.32
C GLU A 153 10.14 -10.83 6.75
N SER A 154 10.62 -9.69 6.27
CA SER A 154 11.99 -9.42 5.86
C SER A 154 12.42 -8.03 6.36
N ASP A 155 13.69 -7.67 6.26
CA ASP A 155 14.10 -6.25 6.30
C ASP A 155 13.62 -5.59 5.00
N ARG A 156 12.35 -5.12 5.00
CA ARG A 156 11.70 -4.55 3.81
C ARG A 156 12.38 -3.32 3.27
N ILE A 157 13.08 -2.54 4.13
CA ILE A 157 13.86 -1.38 3.68
C ILE A 157 15.03 -1.86 2.83
N HIS A 158 15.84 -2.76 3.39
CA HIS A 158 17.00 -3.30 2.69
C HIS A 158 16.60 -4.02 1.40
N ALA A 159 15.60 -4.88 1.49
CA ALA A 159 15.13 -5.70 0.37
C ALA A 159 14.64 -4.85 -0.80
N ILE A 160 13.70 -3.91 -0.58
CA ILE A 160 13.16 -3.10 -1.68
C ILE A 160 14.23 -2.19 -2.30
N VAL A 161 15.13 -1.63 -1.49
CA VAL A 161 16.23 -0.81 -1.99
C VAL A 161 17.20 -1.63 -2.85
N THR A 162 17.54 -2.83 -2.39
CA THR A 162 18.44 -3.73 -3.12
C THR A 162 17.85 -4.13 -4.47
N GLU A 163 16.58 -4.56 -4.48
CA GLU A 163 15.96 -5.07 -5.70
C GLU A 163 15.63 -3.98 -6.72
N LEU A 164 15.16 -2.81 -6.27
CA LEU A 164 14.94 -1.69 -7.19
C LEU A 164 16.24 -1.14 -7.78
N LYS A 165 17.38 -1.21 -7.07
CA LYS A 165 18.69 -0.89 -7.63
C LYS A 165 19.08 -1.82 -8.78
N LYS A 166 18.81 -3.12 -8.69
CA LYS A 166 19.05 -4.07 -9.80
C LYS A 166 18.25 -3.67 -11.04
N LEU A 167 17.04 -3.13 -10.84
CA LEU A 167 16.20 -2.62 -11.93
C LEU A 167 16.65 -1.24 -12.45
N GLY A 168 17.71 -0.65 -11.93
CA GLY A 168 18.26 0.63 -12.35
C GLY A 168 17.66 1.86 -11.65
N ALA A 169 16.90 1.68 -10.56
CA ALA A 169 16.37 2.81 -9.80
C ALA A 169 17.47 3.55 -9.03
N GLU A 170 17.38 4.88 -9.00
CA GLU A 170 18.19 5.73 -8.11
C GLU A 170 17.55 5.75 -6.72
N ILE A 171 17.89 4.80 -5.90
CA ILE A 171 17.36 4.63 -4.54
C ILE A 171 18.48 4.41 -3.53
N GLU A 172 18.38 5.05 -2.37
CA GLU A 172 19.36 4.95 -1.29
C GLU A 172 18.67 4.57 0.02
N GLU A 173 19.25 3.60 0.71
CA GLU A 173 18.80 3.19 2.03
C GLU A 173 19.21 4.22 3.09
N THR A 174 18.31 4.47 4.06
CA THR A 174 18.62 5.21 5.29
C THR A 174 18.34 4.33 6.52
N THR A 175 18.68 4.79 7.71
CA THR A 175 18.51 4.00 8.95
C THR A 175 17.03 3.64 9.18
N ASP A 176 16.12 4.55 8.88
CA ASP A 176 14.70 4.49 9.19
C ASP A 176 13.79 4.58 7.96
N GLY A 177 14.36 4.40 6.75
CA GLY A 177 13.61 4.50 5.51
C GLY A 177 14.49 4.43 4.27
N PHE A 178 14.15 5.24 3.26
CA PHE A 178 14.92 5.32 2.02
C PHE A 178 14.61 6.60 1.23
N VAL A 179 15.48 6.89 0.28
CA VAL A 179 15.36 8.05 -0.61
C VAL A 179 15.34 7.57 -2.06
N VAL A 180 14.35 8.01 -2.83
CA VAL A 180 14.21 7.68 -4.25
C VAL A 180 14.32 8.95 -5.08
N ARG A 181 15.18 8.93 -6.11
CA ARG A 181 15.25 9.99 -7.14
C ARG A 181 14.58 9.50 -8.41
N GLY A 182 13.52 10.14 -8.79
CA GLY A 182 12.76 9.85 -10.02
C GLY A 182 12.78 11.08 -10.94
N LYS A 183 12.33 11.02 -12.16
CA LYS A 183 11.69 9.92 -12.86
C LYS A 183 12.76 9.00 -13.45
N THR A 184 12.80 7.75 -13.02
CA THR A 184 13.79 6.78 -13.50
C THR A 184 13.12 5.77 -14.43
N GLN A 185 13.77 5.46 -15.54
CA GLN A 185 13.38 4.35 -16.39
C GLN A 185 13.95 3.06 -15.84
N LEU A 186 13.08 2.14 -15.41
CA LEU A 186 13.50 0.82 -14.97
C LEU A 186 13.88 -0.06 -16.16
N LEU A 187 15.00 -0.77 -16.05
CA LEU A 187 15.62 -1.49 -17.16
C LEU A 187 15.07 -2.92 -17.32
N GLY A 188 15.04 -3.69 -16.24
CA GLY A 188 14.73 -5.13 -16.27
C GLY A 188 15.92 -5.97 -16.72
N ASP A 189 15.66 -7.13 -17.38
CA ASP A 189 16.69 -8.09 -17.84
C ASP A 189 17.55 -8.64 -16.68
N CYS A 190 16.94 -8.86 -15.53
CA CYS A 190 17.61 -9.37 -14.34
C CYS A 190 16.68 -10.19 -13.46
N GLU A 191 17.27 -10.88 -12.47
CA GLU A 191 16.56 -11.61 -11.44
C GLU A 191 16.46 -10.77 -10.18
N VAL A 192 15.26 -10.77 -9.57
CA VAL A 192 14.96 -10.09 -8.31
C VAL A 192 14.44 -11.09 -7.29
N GLU A 193 14.74 -10.84 -6.00
CA GLU A 193 14.42 -11.73 -4.90
C GLU A 193 13.27 -11.19 -4.06
N THR A 194 12.37 -12.07 -3.65
CA THR A 194 11.24 -11.70 -2.79
C THR A 194 11.55 -11.76 -1.29
N TYR A 195 12.65 -12.36 -0.90
CA TYR A 195 13.04 -12.58 0.51
C TYR A 195 11.94 -13.30 1.32
N HIS A 196 11.17 -14.18 0.68
CA HIS A 196 10.00 -14.87 1.25
C HIS A 196 8.91 -13.89 1.73
N ASP A 197 8.85 -12.68 1.18
CA ASP A 197 7.91 -11.63 1.55
C ASP A 197 6.94 -11.34 0.40
N HIS A 198 5.67 -11.63 0.64
CA HIS A 198 4.59 -11.44 -0.32
C HIS A 198 4.46 -9.98 -0.79
N ARG A 199 4.77 -8.99 0.09
CA ARG A 199 4.69 -7.56 -0.28
C ARG A 199 5.80 -7.15 -1.21
N LEU A 200 7.01 -7.73 -1.02
CA LEU A 200 8.11 -7.55 -1.96
C LEU A 200 7.74 -8.17 -3.31
N ALA A 201 7.23 -9.41 -3.32
CA ALA A 201 6.82 -10.09 -4.53
C ALA A 201 5.82 -9.26 -5.36
N MET A 202 4.74 -8.78 -4.74
CA MET A 202 3.73 -7.95 -5.40
C MET A 202 4.28 -6.58 -5.84
N SER A 203 5.16 -5.96 -5.05
CA SER A 203 5.78 -4.67 -5.39
C SER A 203 6.70 -4.80 -6.61
N LEU A 204 7.51 -5.85 -6.66
CA LEU A 204 8.40 -6.14 -7.78
C LEU A 204 7.62 -6.52 -9.05
N TYR A 205 6.48 -7.23 -8.90
CA TYR A 205 5.58 -7.46 -10.03
C TYR A 205 5.09 -6.13 -10.65
N VAL A 206 4.64 -5.19 -9.81
CA VAL A 206 4.21 -3.86 -10.27
C VAL A 206 5.37 -3.09 -10.92
N ALA A 207 6.60 -3.20 -10.39
CA ALA A 207 7.79 -2.61 -11.02
C ALA A 207 8.05 -3.23 -12.41
N GLY A 208 7.88 -4.54 -12.54
CA GLY A 208 8.04 -5.26 -13.82
C GLY A 208 7.12 -4.75 -14.93
N LEU A 209 5.90 -4.27 -14.60
CA LEU A 209 4.95 -3.73 -15.58
C LEU A 209 5.48 -2.50 -16.36
N ILE A 210 6.49 -1.81 -15.80
CA ILE A 210 7.07 -0.59 -16.38
C ILE A 210 8.55 -0.72 -16.72
N CYS A 211 9.14 -1.91 -16.55
CA CYS A 211 10.49 -2.20 -17.00
C CYS A 211 10.55 -2.25 -18.53
N GLN A 212 11.72 -1.89 -19.07
CA GLN A 212 11.96 -1.99 -20.54
C GLN A 212 12.00 -3.44 -21.04
N LYS A 213 12.48 -4.36 -20.20
CA LYS A 213 12.60 -5.78 -20.46
C LYS A 213 11.97 -6.57 -19.31
N GLU A 214 11.65 -7.82 -19.56
CA GLU A 214 11.12 -8.73 -18.57
C GLU A 214 12.07 -8.91 -17.39
N ILE A 215 11.50 -9.22 -16.22
CA ILE A 215 12.22 -9.56 -15.00
C ILE A 215 11.82 -10.95 -14.53
N CYS A 216 12.75 -11.66 -13.92
CA CYS A 216 12.45 -12.91 -13.23
C CYS A 216 12.31 -12.61 -11.72
N ILE A 217 11.16 -12.97 -11.14
CA ILE A 217 10.89 -12.76 -9.69
C ILE A 217 11.02 -14.11 -8.99
N ASN A 218 12.14 -14.33 -8.32
CA ASN A 218 12.39 -15.53 -7.55
C ASN A 218 11.54 -15.54 -6.28
N GLY A 219 10.81 -16.63 -6.03
CA GLY A 219 9.92 -16.75 -4.88
C GLY A 219 8.59 -16.00 -5.05
N PHE A 220 8.09 -15.83 -6.30
CA PHE A 220 6.82 -15.14 -6.53
C PHE A 220 5.63 -15.86 -5.89
N GLU A 221 5.71 -17.18 -5.68
CA GLU A 221 4.70 -17.99 -5.01
C GLU A 221 4.36 -17.52 -3.58
N TRP A 222 5.22 -16.73 -2.96
CA TRP A 222 4.92 -16.15 -1.64
C TRP A 222 3.72 -15.20 -1.65
N VAL A 223 3.29 -14.73 -2.82
CA VAL A 223 2.04 -13.95 -3.00
C VAL A 223 0.83 -14.71 -2.48
N ASP A 224 0.80 -16.03 -2.63
CA ASP A 224 -0.33 -16.89 -2.25
C ASP A 224 -0.65 -16.88 -0.75
N ILE A 225 0.31 -16.47 0.10
CA ILE A 225 0.09 -16.33 1.55
C ILE A 225 -1.01 -15.30 1.87
N SER A 226 -1.07 -14.21 1.10
CA SER A 226 -2.00 -13.10 1.39
C SER A 226 -2.94 -12.75 0.24
N PHE A 227 -2.58 -13.09 -1.00
CA PHE A 227 -3.37 -12.72 -2.17
C PHE A 227 -3.27 -13.75 -3.31
N PRO A 228 -3.84 -14.96 -3.15
CA PRO A 228 -3.73 -16.04 -4.15
C PRO A 228 -4.27 -15.69 -5.54
N GLU A 229 -5.17 -14.71 -5.65
CA GLU A 229 -5.75 -14.29 -6.94
C GLU A 229 -5.03 -13.10 -7.59
N PHE A 230 -3.91 -12.64 -7.02
CA PHE A 230 -3.21 -11.44 -7.43
C PHE A 230 -2.90 -11.40 -8.94
N GLU A 231 -2.13 -12.37 -9.44
CA GLU A 231 -1.75 -12.44 -10.84
C GLU A 231 -2.96 -12.60 -11.77
N LYS A 232 -3.92 -13.45 -11.38
CA LYS A 232 -5.16 -13.66 -12.13
C LYS A 232 -5.98 -12.38 -12.29
N LEU A 233 -5.95 -11.48 -11.29
CA LEU A 233 -6.65 -10.21 -11.35
C LEU A 233 -5.89 -9.20 -12.23
N PHE A 234 -4.58 -9.15 -12.17
CA PHE A 234 -3.77 -8.32 -13.07
C PHE A 234 -3.95 -8.74 -14.54
N ASN A 235 -4.02 -10.04 -14.82
CA ASN A 235 -4.22 -10.57 -16.18
C ASN A 235 -5.61 -10.28 -16.76
N LYS A 236 -6.54 -9.69 -15.98
CA LYS A 236 -7.88 -9.26 -16.44
C LYS A 236 -7.94 -7.76 -16.80
N LEU A 237 -6.87 -7.01 -16.50
CA LEU A 237 -6.76 -5.59 -16.81
C LEU A 237 -6.25 -5.35 -18.22
#